data_99f8fbba50b3b3615f9480a35d9c8c52
#
_entry.id   99f8fbba50b3b3615f9480a35d9c8c52
#
_cell.length_a   1.000
_cell.length_b   1.000
_cell.length_c   1.000
_cell.angle_alpha   90.00
_cell.angle_beta   90.00
_cell.angle_gamma   90.00
#
_symmetry.space_group_name_H-M   'P 1'
#
loop_
_entity.id
_entity.type
_entity.pdbx_description
1 polymer ?
#
loop_
_entity_poly.entity_id
_entity_poly.type
_entity_poly.pdbx_seq_one_letter_code
_entity_poly.pdbx_strand_id
1 'polypeptide(L)'
;MTTNSTAGTLMAGKRGLVMGVANDHSIAWGIAKAMAAHGAEVAFTYQGEAQLKRLKPLAASIGATILLPADVEDDAQLDAAFETIAQQWGGLDFLVHAIAFSDRNELKGRYVDTTRANFAKTLSISCYSFTAVARRAIPLMQGRGGAMLTLSYLGAKQVMPSYNVMGVAKAALEASVKYLAADLGKDHIRVNAISAGPIRTLAGSAVGGGRTMFRWIKGLTPLGKTIDLDHLGGSALYLLSDLSAGVTGEVHYVDAGYNVMGVPPAAVLESWSGADEGGKSDEAGEG
;
A
#
# COMPACT_ATOMS: atom_id res chain seq x y z
N MET A 1 20.48 -6.78 11.22
CA MET A 1 20.50 -5.59 12.08
C MET A 1 19.05 -5.22 12.34
N THR A 2 18.58 -5.43 13.55
CA THR A 2 17.27 -4.98 14.02
C THR A 2 17.35 -3.47 14.16
N THR A 3 16.67 -2.72 13.30
CA THR A 3 16.51 -1.28 13.47
C THR A 3 15.63 -1.07 14.71
N ASN A 4 16.24 -0.71 15.84
CA ASN A 4 15.50 -0.12 16.94
C ASN A 4 14.82 1.14 16.38
N SER A 5 13.51 1.09 16.20
CA SER A 5 12.70 2.27 15.95
C SER A 5 12.85 3.16 17.18
N THR A 6 13.71 4.14 17.09
CA THR A 6 13.80 5.20 18.12
C THR A 6 12.46 5.93 18.10
N ALA A 7 11.72 5.86 19.21
CA ALA A 7 10.53 6.67 19.39
C ALA A 7 10.89 8.14 19.16
N GLY A 8 10.18 8.80 18.26
CA GLY A 8 10.43 10.18 17.86
C GLY A 8 9.20 11.06 18.12
N THR A 9 9.33 12.33 17.84
CA THR A 9 8.25 13.33 18.04
C THR A 9 7.80 13.99 16.74
N LEU A 10 8.25 13.49 15.59
CA LEU A 10 7.93 14.08 14.27
C LEU A 10 6.43 14.19 13.98
N MET A 11 5.63 13.30 14.56
CA MET A 11 4.18 13.30 14.42
C MET A 11 3.44 13.66 15.71
N ALA A 12 4.14 14.25 16.67
CA ALA A 12 3.53 14.62 17.96
C ALA A 12 2.36 15.60 17.75
N GLY A 13 1.20 15.26 18.31
CA GLY A 13 -0.04 16.04 18.18
C GLY A 13 -0.73 15.94 16.82
N LYS A 14 -0.21 15.15 15.87
CA LYS A 14 -0.86 14.86 14.60
C LYS A 14 -1.87 13.72 14.74
N ARG A 15 -3.01 13.83 14.05
CA ARG A 15 -4.12 12.89 14.06
C ARG A 15 -4.36 12.32 12.67
N GLY A 16 -4.41 11.00 12.54
CA GLY A 16 -4.52 10.38 11.23
C GLY A 16 -5.45 9.18 11.16
N LEU A 17 -6.12 9.07 10.03
CA LEU A 17 -6.95 7.91 9.69
C LEU A 17 -6.18 6.94 8.80
N VAL A 18 -6.08 5.68 9.23
CA VAL A 18 -5.44 4.60 8.47
C VAL A 18 -6.47 3.57 8.06
N MET A 19 -6.60 3.37 6.74
CA MET A 19 -7.54 2.45 6.13
C MET A 19 -6.82 1.23 5.52
N GLY A 20 -7.39 0.02 5.68
CA GLY A 20 -6.90 -1.19 5.02
C GLY A 20 -6.00 -2.10 5.88
N VAL A 21 -6.07 -2.01 7.21
CA VAL A 21 -5.41 -2.97 8.10
C VAL A 21 -6.19 -4.27 8.15
N ALA A 22 -5.71 -5.31 7.48
CA ALA A 22 -6.32 -6.65 7.51
C ALA A 22 -5.72 -7.56 8.62
N ASN A 23 -4.45 -7.38 8.93
CA ASN A 23 -3.68 -8.06 9.98
C ASN A 23 -2.33 -7.33 10.24
N ASP A 24 -1.49 -7.92 11.10
CA ASP A 24 -0.16 -7.43 11.47
C ASP A 24 0.88 -7.43 10.33
N HIS A 25 0.60 -8.11 9.22
CA HIS A 25 1.44 -8.11 8.02
C HIS A 25 0.98 -7.08 6.97
N SER A 26 -0.07 -6.33 7.23
CA SER A 26 -0.55 -5.29 6.31
C SER A 26 0.40 -4.10 6.26
N ILE A 27 0.63 -3.54 5.07
CA ILE A 27 1.43 -2.31 4.90
C ILE A 27 0.83 -1.18 5.73
N ALA A 28 -0.50 -1.04 5.73
CA ALA A 28 -1.22 -0.07 6.56
C ALA A 28 -0.87 -0.18 8.05
N TRP A 29 -0.68 -1.42 8.55
CA TRP A 29 -0.24 -1.63 9.93
C TRP A 29 1.19 -1.16 10.19
N GLY A 30 2.11 -1.46 9.27
CA GLY A 30 3.49 -0.96 9.35
C GLY A 30 3.56 0.57 9.40
N ILE A 31 2.76 1.23 8.55
CA ILE A 31 2.64 2.68 8.53
C ILE A 31 2.05 3.20 9.85
N ALA A 32 0.94 2.63 10.33
CA ALA A 32 0.30 3.05 11.58
C ALA A 32 1.25 2.95 12.77
N LYS A 33 2.01 1.84 12.89
CA LYS A 33 3.04 1.67 13.93
C LYS A 33 4.09 2.78 13.88
N ALA A 34 4.59 3.10 12.69
CA ALA A 34 5.59 4.14 12.52
C ALA A 34 5.05 5.51 12.93
N MET A 35 3.81 5.85 12.53
CA MET A 35 3.18 7.10 12.93
C MET A 35 3.01 7.20 14.45
N ALA A 36 2.45 6.15 15.07
CA ALA A 36 2.25 6.10 16.52
C ALA A 36 3.58 6.16 17.31
N ALA A 37 4.62 5.46 16.85
CA ALA A 37 5.95 5.50 17.45
C ALA A 37 6.57 6.91 17.41
N HIS A 38 6.12 7.77 16.51
CA HIS A 38 6.54 9.16 16.40
C HIS A 38 5.53 10.16 16.99
N GLY A 39 4.58 9.69 17.80
CA GLY A 39 3.68 10.52 18.59
C GLY A 39 2.35 10.89 17.95
N ALA A 40 1.96 10.27 16.83
CA ALA A 40 0.65 10.47 16.23
C ALA A 40 -0.45 9.73 16.99
N GLU A 41 -1.63 10.34 17.05
CA GLU A 41 -2.89 9.64 17.34
C GLU A 41 -3.42 9.00 16.04
N VAL A 42 -3.77 7.71 16.09
CA VAL A 42 -4.21 6.96 14.90
C VAL A 42 -5.62 6.42 15.11
N ALA A 43 -6.48 6.63 14.12
CA ALA A 43 -7.76 5.96 13.98
C ALA A 43 -7.71 4.93 12.85
N PHE A 44 -8.57 3.93 12.89
CA PHE A 44 -8.64 2.90 11.86
C PHE A 44 -10.05 2.72 11.32
N THR A 45 -10.14 2.32 10.04
CA THR A 45 -11.35 1.75 9.49
C THR A 45 -11.26 0.23 9.38
N TYR A 46 -12.42 -0.43 9.40
CA TYR A 46 -12.54 -1.87 9.17
C TYR A 46 -13.80 -2.21 8.38
N GLN A 47 -13.76 -3.31 7.64
CA GLN A 47 -14.90 -3.88 6.90
C GLN A 47 -15.35 -5.18 7.59
N GLY A 48 -16.42 -5.10 8.37
CA GLY A 48 -17.04 -6.24 9.03
C GLY A 48 -16.30 -6.82 10.25
N GLU A 49 -17.01 -7.66 10.98
CA GLU A 49 -16.60 -8.20 12.29
C GLU A 49 -15.30 -9.03 12.25
N ALA A 50 -15.08 -9.76 11.16
CA ALA A 50 -13.88 -10.60 11.03
C ALA A 50 -12.59 -9.77 10.97
N GLN A 51 -12.64 -8.58 10.34
CA GLN A 51 -11.51 -7.66 10.32
C GLN A 51 -11.38 -6.94 11.66
N LEU A 52 -12.49 -6.52 12.27
CA LEU A 52 -12.50 -5.87 13.58
C LEU A 52 -11.83 -6.74 14.66
N LYS A 53 -12.14 -8.05 14.70
CA LYS A 53 -11.51 -8.99 15.66
C LYS A 53 -9.99 -9.01 15.57
N ARG A 54 -9.43 -8.91 14.36
CA ARG A 54 -7.98 -8.85 14.14
C ARG A 54 -7.40 -7.47 14.43
N LEU A 55 -8.15 -6.41 14.12
CA LEU A 55 -7.71 -5.04 14.27
C LEU A 55 -7.66 -4.59 15.74
N LYS A 56 -8.64 -4.98 16.57
CA LYS A 56 -8.73 -4.57 17.99
C LYS A 56 -7.42 -4.74 18.78
N PRO A 57 -6.79 -5.93 18.82
CA PRO A 57 -5.54 -6.10 19.57
C PRO A 57 -4.39 -5.28 18.98
N LEU A 58 -4.33 -5.10 17.67
CA LEU A 58 -3.33 -4.29 17.00
C LEU A 58 -3.50 -2.81 17.38
N ALA A 59 -4.69 -2.27 17.25
CA ALA A 59 -5.00 -0.89 17.63
C ALA A 59 -4.66 -0.61 19.10
N ALA A 60 -5.07 -1.51 20.00
CA ALA A 60 -4.77 -1.39 21.42
C ALA A 60 -3.26 -1.36 21.71
N SER A 61 -2.44 -2.09 20.94
CA SER A 61 -0.98 -2.15 21.14
C SER A 61 -0.26 -0.81 20.85
N ILE A 62 -0.92 0.11 20.13
CA ILE A 62 -0.41 1.47 19.86
C ILE A 62 -1.29 2.56 20.48
N GLY A 63 -2.19 2.20 21.41
CA GLY A 63 -3.05 3.15 22.10
C GLY A 63 -4.19 3.74 21.23
N ALA A 64 -4.48 3.18 20.07
CA ALA A 64 -5.55 3.65 19.21
C ALA A 64 -6.92 3.15 19.71
N THR A 65 -7.86 4.07 19.91
CA THR A 65 -9.19 3.78 20.47
C THR A 65 -10.32 3.96 19.47
N ILE A 66 -10.10 4.67 18.35
CA ILE A 66 -11.11 4.97 17.34
C ILE A 66 -11.04 3.91 16.23
N LEU A 67 -12.06 3.05 16.16
CA LEU A 67 -12.24 2.01 15.16
C LEU A 67 -13.60 2.19 14.50
N LEU A 68 -13.62 2.44 13.19
CA LEU A 68 -14.79 2.88 12.45
C LEU A 68 -15.19 1.83 11.39
N PRO A 69 -16.44 1.36 11.37
CA PRO A 69 -16.90 0.55 10.26
C PRO A 69 -16.92 1.40 8.99
N ALA A 70 -16.31 0.91 7.92
CA ALA A 70 -16.32 1.58 6.62
C ALA A 70 -16.07 0.59 5.48
N ASP A 71 -17.06 0.39 4.65
CA ASP A 71 -16.94 -0.21 3.34
C ASP A 71 -16.79 0.93 2.32
N VAL A 72 -15.75 0.90 1.50
CA VAL A 72 -15.50 1.95 0.50
C VAL A 72 -16.49 1.91 -0.68
N GLU A 73 -17.31 0.87 -0.79
CA GLU A 73 -18.44 0.80 -1.72
C GLU A 73 -19.75 1.36 -1.11
N ASP A 74 -19.74 1.76 0.17
CA ASP A 74 -20.90 2.32 0.88
C ASP A 74 -20.62 3.76 1.32
N ASP A 75 -21.16 4.72 0.56
CA ASP A 75 -20.99 6.14 0.82
C ASP A 75 -21.53 6.55 2.22
N ALA A 76 -22.61 5.94 2.70
CA ALA A 76 -23.18 6.27 4.01
C ALA A 76 -22.25 5.83 5.16
N GLN A 77 -21.60 4.68 5.05
CA GLN A 77 -20.60 4.26 6.02
C GLN A 77 -19.37 5.16 6.00
N LEU A 78 -18.93 5.56 4.82
CA LEU A 78 -17.83 6.52 4.71
C LEU A 78 -18.20 7.86 5.35
N ASP A 79 -19.39 8.41 5.07
CA ASP A 79 -19.87 9.66 5.66
C ASP A 79 -19.89 9.56 7.18
N ALA A 80 -20.48 8.51 7.75
CA ALA A 80 -20.55 8.29 9.20
C ALA A 80 -19.16 8.16 9.86
N ALA A 81 -18.20 7.52 9.17
CA ALA A 81 -16.84 7.39 9.67
C ALA A 81 -16.16 8.77 9.76
N PHE A 82 -16.26 9.60 8.73
CA PHE A 82 -15.66 10.94 8.73
C PHE A 82 -16.39 11.91 9.66
N GLU A 83 -17.71 11.80 9.83
CA GLU A 83 -18.45 12.54 10.85
C GLU A 83 -17.96 12.20 12.26
N THR A 84 -17.73 10.93 12.55
CA THR A 84 -17.19 10.49 13.85
C THR A 84 -15.79 11.10 14.08
N ILE A 85 -14.91 11.14 13.08
CA ILE A 85 -13.61 11.82 13.18
C ILE A 85 -13.80 13.32 13.46
N ALA A 86 -14.73 13.97 12.76
CA ALA A 86 -15.05 15.38 13.00
C ALA A 86 -15.48 15.64 14.44
N GLN A 87 -16.36 14.81 14.98
CA GLN A 87 -16.87 14.94 16.34
C GLN A 87 -15.79 14.68 17.41
N GLN A 88 -14.95 13.67 17.22
CA GLN A 88 -13.96 13.27 18.22
C GLN A 88 -12.67 14.09 18.17
N TRP A 89 -12.22 14.47 16.98
CA TRP A 89 -10.93 15.15 16.78
C TRP A 89 -11.05 16.59 16.28
N GLY A 90 -12.19 16.95 15.67
CA GLY A 90 -12.37 18.28 15.07
C GLY A 90 -11.48 18.55 13.85
N GLY A 91 -10.63 17.60 13.46
CA GLY A 91 -9.73 17.75 12.31
C GLY A 91 -8.87 16.53 12.09
N LEU A 92 -8.21 16.48 10.91
CA LEU A 92 -7.37 15.39 10.46
C LEU A 92 -6.08 15.96 9.88
N ASP A 93 -4.92 15.44 10.27
CA ASP A 93 -3.63 15.87 9.76
C ASP A 93 -3.08 14.94 8.68
N PHE A 94 -3.43 13.64 8.71
CA PHE A 94 -3.06 12.72 7.64
C PHE A 94 -4.08 11.63 7.39
N LEU A 95 -4.09 11.12 6.15
CA LEU A 95 -4.91 10.02 5.67
C LEU A 95 -4.05 8.98 4.97
N VAL A 96 -4.17 7.71 5.36
CA VAL A 96 -3.55 6.58 4.68
C VAL A 96 -4.62 5.68 4.07
N HIS A 97 -4.64 5.60 2.75
CA HIS A 97 -5.52 4.75 1.97
C HIS A 97 -4.73 3.54 1.45
N ALA A 98 -4.92 2.39 2.10
CA ALA A 98 -4.24 1.13 1.75
C ALA A 98 -5.25 0.05 1.38
N ILE A 99 -6.18 0.40 0.48
CA ILE A 99 -7.28 -0.46 0.06
C ILE A 99 -7.10 -0.85 -1.40
N ALA A 100 -7.32 -2.14 -1.70
CA ALA A 100 -7.39 -2.66 -3.05
C ALA A 100 -8.16 -3.97 -3.06
N PHE A 101 -8.89 -4.22 -4.13
CA PHE A 101 -9.62 -5.46 -4.37
C PHE A 101 -9.73 -5.76 -5.86
N SER A 102 -9.64 -7.04 -6.20
CA SER A 102 -10.06 -7.62 -7.49
C SER A 102 -10.42 -9.08 -7.28
N ASP A 103 -11.22 -9.66 -8.17
CA ASP A 103 -11.46 -11.10 -8.16
C ASP A 103 -10.16 -11.84 -8.48
N ARG A 104 -9.74 -12.72 -7.56
CA ARG A 104 -8.49 -13.49 -7.67
C ARG A 104 -8.47 -14.43 -8.89
N ASN A 105 -9.63 -14.90 -9.32
CA ASN A 105 -9.72 -15.78 -10.47
C ASN A 105 -9.40 -15.02 -11.76
N GLU A 106 -9.79 -13.75 -11.87
CA GLU A 106 -9.53 -12.90 -13.01
C GLU A 106 -8.16 -12.21 -13.00
N LEU A 107 -7.39 -12.30 -11.89
CA LEU A 107 -5.98 -11.91 -11.86
C LEU A 107 -5.08 -12.92 -12.57
N LYS A 108 -5.58 -14.13 -12.81
CA LYS A 108 -4.89 -15.19 -13.56
C LYS A 108 -5.37 -15.23 -15.00
N GLY A 109 -4.58 -15.84 -15.87
CA GLY A 109 -4.95 -15.97 -17.28
C GLY A 109 -4.70 -14.69 -18.09
N ARG A 110 -5.45 -14.49 -19.16
CA ARG A 110 -5.27 -13.38 -20.10
C ARG A 110 -6.00 -12.13 -19.62
N TYR A 111 -5.34 -10.99 -19.67
CA TYR A 111 -5.96 -9.70 -19.32
C TYR A 111 -7.21 -9.39 -20.16
N VAL A 112 -7.19 -9.76 -21.45
CA VAL A 112 -8.30 -9.50 -22.38
C VAL A 112 -9.61 -10.18 -21.97
N ASP A 113 -9.55 -11.21 -21.13
CA ASP A 113 -10.71 -11.95 -20.64
C ASP A 113 -11.34 -11.32 -19.38
N THR A 114 -10.80 -10.19 -18.90
CA THR A 114 -11.34 -9.46 -17.74
C THR A 114 -12.78 -9.05 -18.00
N THR A 115 -13.69 -9.46 -17.12
CA THR A 115 -15.10 -9.11 -17.23
C THR A 115 -15.36 -7.63 -16.96
N ARG A 116 -16.40 -7.06 -17.57
CA ARG A 116 -16.84 -5.68 -17.29
C ARG A 116 -17.16 -5.48 -15.81
N ALA A 117 -17.77 -6.46 -15.17
CA ALA A 117 -18.16 -6.39 -13.76
C ALA A 117 -16.92 -6.29 -12.85
N ASN A 118 -15.93 -7.18 -13.04
CA ASN A 118 -14.72 -7.14 -12.24
C ASN A 118 -13.85 -5.91 -12.56
N PHE A 119 -13.79 -5.48 -13.83
CA PHE A 119 -13.12 -4.24 -14.21
C PHE A 119 -13.69 -3.04 -13.44
N ALA A 120 -15.01 -2.84 -13.49
CA ALA A 120 -15.68 -1.75 -12.79
C ALA A 120 -15.48 -1.82 -11.28
N LYS A 121 -15.64 -3.00 -10.68
CA LYS A 121 -15.46 -3.21 -9.24
C LYS A 121 -14.01 -2.97 -8.80
N THR A 122 -13.04 -3.46 -9.56
CA THR A 122 -11.61 -3.27 -9.27
C THR A 122 -11.24 -1.79 -9.30
N LEU A 123 -11.69 -1.03 -10.30
CA LEU A 123 -11.43 0.41 -10.38
C LEU A 123 -12.17 1.19 -9.30
N SER A 124 -13.41 0.83 -8.99
CA SER A 124 -14.18 1.46 -7.91
C SER A 124 -13.45 1.35 -6.57
N ILE A 125 -13.08 0.11 -6.18
CA ILE A 125 -12.46 -0.14 -4.88
C ILE A 125 -10.99 0.28 -4.85
N SER A 126 -10.22 0.01 -5.92
CA SER A 126 -8.75 0.16 -5.87
C SER A 126 -8.24 1.51 -6.40
N CYS A 127 -9.12 2.35 -6.96
CA CYS A 127 -8.79 3.66 -7.49
C CYS A 127 -9.76 4.74 -6.99
N TYR A 128 -11.05 4.66 -7.36
CA TYR A 128 -12.02 5.71 -7.05
C TYR A 128 -12.20 5.92 -5.54
N SER A 129 -12.14 4.86 -4.75
CA SER A 129 -12.28 4.96 -3.29
C SER A 129 -11.29 5.94 -2.65
N PHE A 130 -10.07 6.09 -3.21
CA PHE A 130 -9.12 7.10 -2.74
C PHE A 130 -9.65 8.52 -2.97
N THR A 131 -10.23 8.80 -4.13
CA THR A 131 -10.87 10.10 -4.42
C THR A 131 -12.08 10.34 -3.52
N ALA A 132 -12.90 9.30 -3.29
CA ALA A 132 -14.07 9.37 -2.42
C ALA A 132 -13.72 9.69 -0.95
N VAL A 133 -12.67 9.07 -0.41
CA VAL A 133 -12.22 9.37 0.97
C VAL A 133 -11.46 10.70 1.04
N ALA A 134 -10.70 11.09 0.01
CA ALA A 134 -10.05 12.39 -0.06
C ALA A 134 -11.08 13.53 0.04
N ARG A 135 -12.17 13.44 -0.73
CA ARG A 135 -13.27 14.42 -0.68
C ARG A 135 -13.81 14.63 0.73
N ARG A 136 -13.91 13.56 1.53
CA ARG A 136 -14.40 13.60 2.92
C ARG A 136 -13.35 14.10 3.91
N ALA A 137 -12.07 13.86 3.62
CA ALA A 137 -10.99 14.31 4.47
C ALA A 137 -10.71 15.83 4.33
N ILE A 138 -10.94 16.42 3.14
CA ILE A 138 -10.67 17.83 2.86
C ILE A 138 -11.25 18.77 3.93
N PRO A 139 -12.55 18.73 4.29
CA PRO A 139 -13.10 19.64 5.29
C PRO A 139 -12.42 19.52 6.67
N LEU A 140 -11.88 18.36 7.01
CA LEU A 140 -11.19 18.10 8.27
C LEU A 140 -9.71 18.56 8.23
N MET A 141 -9.14 18.75 7.06
CA MET A 141 -7.77 19.23 6.83
C MET A 141 -7.71 20.74 6.50
N GLN A 142 -8.85 21.34 6.16
CA GLN A 142 -8.92 22.72 5.71
C GLN A 142 -8.41 23.69 6.79
N GLY A 143 -7.55 24.65 6.38
CA GLY A 143 -6.92 25.60 7.28
C GLY A 143 -5.80 25.05 8.19
N ARG A 144 -5.58 23.73 8.19
CA ARG A 144 -4.52 23.06 8.95
C ARG A 144 -3.39 22.56 8.05
N GLY A 145 -3.69 22.38 6.77
CA GLY A 145 -2.88 21.58 5.88
C GLY A 145 -3.05 20.10 6.18
N GLY A 146 -2.35 19.25 5.44
CA GLY A 146 -2.41 17.81 5.67
C GLY A 146 -1.62 17.00 4.66
N ALA A 147 -1.59 15.68 4.88
CA ALA A 147 -0.95 14.76 3.96
C ALA A 147 -1.82 13.52 3.71
N MET A 148 -2.01 13.17 2.44
CA MET A 148 -2.71 11.95 2.03
C MET A 148 -1.73 11.01 1.34
N LEU A 149 -1.78 9.74 1.70
CA LEU A 149 -0.92 8.69 1.18
C LEU A 149 -1.75 7.52 0.68
N THR A 150 -1.47 7.05 -0.53
CA THR A 150 -2.02 5.79 -1.03
C THR A 150 -0.91 4.81 -1.41
N LEU A 151 -1.28 3.55 -1.69
CA LEU A 151 -0.34 2.49 -2.02
C LEU A 151 -0.49 2.06 -3.47
N SER A 152 0.59 2.11 -4.21
CA SER A 152 0.73 1.61 -5.57
C SER A 152 1.69 0.40 -5.63
N TYR A 153 1.93 -0.08 -6.82
CA TYR A 153 2.87 -1.15 -7.12
C TYR A 153 3.43 -0.96 -8.55
N LEU A 154 4.63 -1.45 -8.79
CA LEU A 154 5.31 -1.34 -10.09
C LEU A 154 4.44 -1.83 -11.27
N GLY A 155 3.46 -2.70 -11.00
CA GLY A 155 2.45 -3.13 -11.97
C GLY A 155 1.60 -2.01 -12.59
N ALA A 156 1.64 -0.79 -12.05
CA ALA A 156 1.08 0.41 -12.67
C ALA A 156 1.88 0.91 -13.88
N LYS A 157 3.17 0.57 -13.96
CA LYS A 157 4.11 1.02 -15.00
C LYS A 157 4.58 -0.10 -15.92
N GLN A 158 4.69 -1.31 -15.39
CA GLN A 158 5.21 -2.47 -16.10
C GLN A 158 4.23 -3.63 -15.94
N VAL A 159 4.16 -4.49 -16.98
CA VAL A 159 3.31 -5.68 -16.90
C VAL A 159 3.88 -6.66 -15.88
N MET A 160 3.05 -6.99 -14.89
CA MET A 160 3.36 -8.01 -13.90
C MET A 160 2.48 -9.24 -14.12
N PRO A 161 3.06 -10.44 -14.22
CA PRO A 161 2.29 -11.67 -14.34
C PRO A 161 1.26 -11.81 -13.20
N SER A 162 0.06 -12.28 -13.53
CA SER A 162 -1.04 -12.47 -12.57
C SER A 162 -1.47 -11.20 -11.82
N TYR A 163 -1.32 -10.04 -12.46
CA TYR A 163 -1.77 -8.76 -11.90
C TYR A 163 -2.90 -8.11 -12.71
N ASN A 164 -2.96 -8.36 -14.00
CA ASN A 164 -4.04 -8.03 -14.94
C ASN A 164 -4.72 -6.66 -14.66
N VAL A 165 -6.02 -6.63 -14.44
CA VAL A 165 -6.81 -5.41 -14.22
C VAL A 165 -6.34 -4.58 -13.01
N MET A 166 -5.70 -5.20 -12.04
CA MET A 166 -5.13 -4.47 -10.89
C MET A 166 -4.01 -3.51 -11.34
N GLY A 167 -3.22 -3.89 -12.36
CA GLY A 167 -2.22 -2.99 -12.95
C GLY A 167 -2.86 -1.74 -13.54
N VAL A 168 -3.95 -1.89 -14.26
CA VAL A 168 -4.74 -0.77 -14.81
C VAL A 168 -5.31 0.11 -13.68
N ALA A 169 -5.86 -0.51 -12.63
CA ALA A 169 -6.37 0.23 -11.48
C ALA A 169 -5.27 1.01 -10.75
N LYS A 170 -4.07 0.44 -10.61
CA LYS A 170 -2.93 1.15 -9.98
C LYS A 170 -2.38 2.26 -10.87
N ALA A 171 -2.39 2.11 -12.19
CA ALA A 171 -2.06 3.20 -13.11
C ALA A 171 -3.06 4.38 -13.00
N ALA A 172 -4.36 4.07 -12.94
CA ALA A 172 -5.40 5.06 -12.72
C ALA A 172 -5.26 5.74 -11.34
N LEU A 173 -4.91 4.97 -10.29
CA LEU A 173 -4.66 5.50 -8.94
C LEU A 173 -3.47 6.46 -8.92
N GLU A 174 -2.35 6.14 -9.59
CA GLU A 174 -1.19 7.04 -9.71
C GLU A 174 -1.52 8.33 -10.48
N ALA A 175 -2.39 8.25 -11.48
CA ALA A 175 -2.92 9.44 -12.15
C ALA A 175 -3.79 10.26 -11.18
N SER A 176 -4.69 9.62 -10.41
CA SER A 176 -5.54 10.29 -9.42
C SER A 176 -4.73 11.02 -8.35
N VAL A 177 -3.59 10.47 -7.92
CA VAL A 177 -2.66 11.15 -6.99
C VAL A 177 -2.22 12.50 -7.54
N LYS A 178 -1.88 12.58 -8.83
CA LYS A 178 -1.43 13.83 -9.47
C LYS A 178 -2.56 14.86 -9.57
N TYR A 179 -3.75 14.43 -9.96
CA TYR A 179 -4.92 15.33 -10.05
C TYR A 179 -5.33 15.84 -8.66
N LEU A 180 -5.39 14.96 -7.65
CA LEU A 180 -5.68 15.39 -6.28
C LEU A 180 -4.60 16.31 -5.72
N ALA A 181 -3.32 16.08 -6.02
CA ALA A 181 -2.23 16.96 -5.62
C ALA A 181 -2.36 18.36 -6.23
N ALA A 182 -2.74 18.45 -7.52
CA ALA A 182 -2.96 19.70 -8.19
C ALA A 182 -4.17 20.48 -7.63
N ASP A 183 -5.27 19.77 -7.36
CA ASP A 183 -6.49 20.38 -6.83
C ASP A 183 -6.32 20.88 -5.39
N LEU A 184 -5.63 20.11 -4.54
CA LEU A 184 -5.56 20.32 -3.10
C LEU A 184 -4.32 21.12 -2.64
N GLY A 185 -3.37 21.36 -3.53
CA GLY A 185 -2.14 22.10 -3.21
C GLY A 185 -2.40 23.51 -2.66
N LYS A 186 -3.41 24.20 -3.17
CA LYS A 186 -3.84 25.53 -2.68
C LYS A 186 -4.39 25.50 -1.24
N ASP A 187 -4.88 24.33 -0.80
CA ASP A 187 -5.38 24.11 0.55
C ASP A 187 -4.26 23.59 1.48
N HIS A 188 -3.00 23.60 1.01
CA HIS A 188 -1.82 23.08 1.70
C HIS A 188 -1.94 21.58 2.04
N ILE A 189 -2.70 20.81 1.26
CA ILE A 189 -2.85 19.37 1.41
C ILE A 189 -1.96 18.68 0.36
N ARG A 190 -1.03 17.85 0.82
CA ARG A 190 -0.12 17.08 -0.02
C ARG A 190 -0.72 15.70 -0.29
N VAL A 191 -0.59 15.20 -1.51
CA VAL A 191 -1.12 13.91 -1.92
C VAL A 191 -0.03 13.12 -2.63
N ASN A 192 0.36 11.97 -2.07
CA ASN A 192 1.43 11.15 -2.60
C ASN A 192 1.05 9.66 -2.59
N ALA A 193 1.82 8.85 -3.30
CA ALA A 193 1.74 7.40 -3.27
C ALA A 193 3.08 6.76 -2.92
N ILE A 194 3.06 5.61 -2.26
CA ILE A 194 4.20 4.69 -2.19
C ILE A 194 3.96 3.55 -3.17
N SER A 195 4.89 3.37 -4.12
CA SER A 195 4.98 2.17 -4.93
C SER A 195 5.83 1.15 -4.15
N ALA A 196 5.14 0.24 -3.46
CA ALA A 196 5.78 -0.73 -2.59
C ALA A 196 6.34 -1.91 -3.41
N GLY A 197 7.57 -2.33 -3.14
CA GLY A 197 8.10 -3.59 -3.64
C GLY A 197 7.34 -4.79 -3.07
N PRO A 198 7.60 -5.99 -3.59
CA PRO A 198 6.95 -7.19 -3.08
C PRO A 198 7.23 -7.42 -1.60
N ILE A 199 6.16 -7.54 -0.83
CA ILE A 199 6.17 -7.82 0.60
C ILE A 199 5.17 -8.95 0.89
N ARG A 200 5.46 -9.77 1.90
CA ARG A 200 4.56 -10.86 2.30
C ARG A 200 3.34 -10.32 3.04
N THR A 201 2.29 -10.00 2.28
CA THR A 201 0.98 -9.59 2.81
C THR A 201 -0.10 -10.55 2.35
N LEU A 202 -1.29 -10.46 2.94
CA LEU A 202 -2.47 -11.20 2.45
C LEU A 202 -2.79 -10.84 0.99
N ALA A 203 -2.71 -9.57 0.63
CA ALA A 203 -2.91 -9.12 -0.74
C ALA A 203 -1.82 -9.66 -1.68
N GLY A 204 -0.54 -9.62 -1.28
CA GLY A 204 0.57 -10.15 -2.06
C GLY A 204 0.51 -11.67 -2.27
N SER A 205 -0.10 -12.42 -1.34
CA SER A 205 -0.30 -13.87 -1.49
C SER A 205 -1.35 -14.23 -2.56
N ALA A 206 -2.17 -13.29 -2.97
CA ALA A 206 -3.16 -13.49 -4.05
C ALA A 206 -2.52 -13.40 -5.44
N VAL A 207 -1.39 -12.71 -5.57
CA VAL A 207 -0.60 -12.63 -6.80
C VAL A 207 0.23 -13.90 -6.90
N GLY A 208 0.06 -14.68 -7.97
CA GLY A 208 0.67 -16.01 -8.14
C GLY A 208 2.20 -15.98 -8.10
N GLY A 209 2.83 -17.14 -7.77
CA GLY A 209 4.28 -17.32 -7.85
C GLY A 209 5.04 -17.40 -6.52
N GLY A 210 4.45 -17.07 -5.40
CA GLY A 210 4.93 -17.32 -4.04
C GLY A 210 6.44 -17.19 -3.80
N ARG A 211 7.07 -18.21 -3.21
CA ARG A 211 8.50 -18.23 -2.82
C ARG A 211 9.48 -18.03 -3.99
N THR A 212 9.15 -18.54 -5.18
CA THR A 212 9.99 -18.41 -6.38
C THR A 212 10.05 -16.96 -6.84
N MET A 213 8.91 -16.26 -6.88
CA MET A 213 8.85 -14.85 -7.22
C MET A 213 9.66 -13.98 -6.23
N PHE A 214 9.54 -14.23 -4.92
CA PHE A 214 10.33 -13.50 -3.92
C PHE A 214 11.84 -13.73 -4.07
N ARG A 215 12.27 -14.96 -4.38
CA ARG A 215 13.68 -15.28 -4.64
C ARG A 215 14.18 -14.56 -5.89
N TRP A 216 13.39 -14.62 -6.96
CA TRP A 216 13.67 -13.97 -8.22
C TRP A 216 13.82 -12.44 -8.06
N ILE A 217 12.87 -11.80 -7.39
CA ILE A 217 12.89 -10.36 -7.13
C ILE A 217 14.10 -9.98 -6.27
N LYS A 218 14.42 -10.74 -5.23
CA LYS A 218 15.61 -10.51 -4.41
C LYS A 218 16.90 -10.49 -5.26
N GLY A 219 17.00 -11.39 -6.25
CA GLY A 219 18.12 -11.40 -7.20
C GLY A 219 18.16 -10.19 -8.12
N LEU A 220 17.02 -9.55 -8.40
CA LEU A 220 16.91 -8.37 -9.25
C LEU A 220 17.14 -7.06 -8.51
N THR A 221 16.98 -7.00 -7.20
CA THR A 221 17.08 -5.74 -6.46
C THR A 221 18.54 -5.28 -6.31
N PRO A 222 18.90 -4.04 -6.64
CA PRO A 222 20.24 -3.49 -6.41
C PRO A 222 20.74 -3.64 -4.98
N LEU A 223 19.83 -3.55 -3.99
CA LEU A 223 20.20 -3.73 -2.58
C LEU A 223 20.33 -5.19 -2.14
N GLY A 224 20.12 -6.18 -3.03
CA GLY A 224 20.23 -7.61 -2.75
C GLY A 224 19.26 -8.13 -1.69
N LYS A 225 18.19 -7.41 -1.41
CA LYS A 225 17.20 -7.73 -0.36
C LYS A 225 15.78 -7.37 -0.80
N THR A 226 14.81 -7.94 -0.11
CA THR A 226 13.41 -7.48 -0.17
C THR A 226 13.16 -6.42 0.90
N ILE A 227 12.10 -5.66 0.73
CA ILE A 227 11.66 -4.69 1.74
C ILE A 227 10.80 -5.36 2.82
N ASP A 228 10.59 -4.66 3.92
CA ASP A 228 9.70 -5.03 5.02
C ASP A 228 8.79 -3.85 5.42
N LEU A 229 8.00 -4.05 6.48
CA LEU A 229 7.07 -3.03 6.97
C LEU A 229 7.77 -1.81 7.55
N ASP A 230 8.98 -1.96 8.11
CA ASP A 230 9.71 -0.85 8.70
C ASP A 230 10.27 0.08 7.61
N HIS A 231 10.72 -0.45 6.47
CA HIS A 231 11.11 0.36 5.32
C HIS A 231 9.92 1.20 4.79
N LEU A 232 8.73 0.59 4.72
CA LEU A 232 7.51 1.29 4.28
C LEU A 232 7.04 2.30 5.32
N GLY A 233 7.13 1.97 6.61
CA GLY A 233 6.81 2.87 7.71
C GLY A 233 7.70 4.11 7.72
N GLY A 234 9.02 3.96 7.51
CA GLY A 234 9.96 5.07 7.42
C GLY A 234 9.69 6.01 6.23
N SER A 235 9.41 5.44 5.05
CA SER A 235 9.04 6.23 3.87
C SER A 235 7.70 6.94 4.05
N ALA A 236 6.72 6.28 4.67
CA ALA A 236 5.44 6.90 5.00
C ALA A 236 5.60 8.02 6.03
N LEU A 237 6.46 7.84 7.04
CA LEU A 237 6.79 8.88 8.02
C LEU A 237 7.35 10.13 7.32
N TYR A 238 8.27 9.97 6.38
CA TYR A 238 8.76 11.06 5.56
C TYR A 238 7.62 11.76 4.81
N LEU A 239 6.80 11.00 4.06
CA LEU A 239 5.75 11.57 3.20
C LEU A 239 4.57 12.19 3.99
N LEU A 240 4.31 11.72 5.20
CA LEU A 240 3.19 12.21 6.03
C LEU A 240 3.61 13.31 7.02
N SER A 241 4.91 13.48 7.28
CA SER A 241 5.43 14.53 8.16
C SER A 241 5.81 15.80 7.40
N ASP A 242 6.15 16.85 8.14
CA ASP A 242 6.60 18.13 7.59
C ASP A 242 7.99 18.04 6.91
N LEU A 243 8.72 16.93 7.07
CA LEU A 243 9.97 16.66 6.33
C LEU A 243 9.76 16.67 4.80
N SER A 244 8.58 16.35 4.33
CA SER A 244 8.21 16.36 2.91
C SER A 244 7.31 17.54 2.53
N ALA A 245 7.42 18.68 3.20
CA ALA A 245 6.56 19.86 2.95
C ALA A 245 6.56 20.34 1.49
N GLY A 246 7.64 20.11 0.75
CA GLY A 246 7.75 20.43 -0.67
C GLY A 246 7.38 19.29 -1.62
N VAL A 247 6.82 18.16 -1.14
CA VAL A 247 6.57 16.97 -1.96
C VAL A 247 5.07 16.68 -2.06
N THR A 248 4.52 16.80 -3.28
CA THR A 248 3.15 16.41 -3.61
C THR A 248 3.06 15.90 -5.04
N GLY A 249 2.12 14.99 -5.32
CA GLY A 249 1.98 14.34 -6.63
C GLY A 249 3.02 13.25 -6.91
N GLU A 250 3.82 12.87 -5.91
CA GLU A 250 4.92 11.92 -6.04
C GLU A 250 4.43 10.47 -5.94
N VAL A 251 5.04 9.60 -6.73
CA VAL A 251 4.97 8.14 -6.59
C VAL A 251 6.34 7.65 -6.13
N HIS A 252 6.49 7.49 -4.83
CA HIS A 252 7.74 7.17 -4.17
C HIS A 252 8.00 5.66 -4.15
N TYR A 253 9.08 5.22 -4.80
CA TYR A 253 9.42 3.80 -4.88
C TYR A 253 10.14 3.34 -3.61
N VAL A 254 9.56 2.33 -2.95
CA VAL A 254 10.15 1.62 -1.82
C VAL A 254 10.19 0.14 -2.17
N ASP A 255 11.21 -0.27 -2.92
CA ASP A 255 11.29 -1.61 -3.53
C ASP A 255 12.72 -2.16 -3.63
N ALA A 256 13.65 -1.61 -2.84
CA ALA A 256 15.06 -1.94 -2.85
C ALA A 256 15.75 -1.71 -4.23
N GLY A 257 15.18 -0.82 -5.07
CA GLY A 257 15.67 -0.49 -6.39
C GLY A 257 15.18 -1.42 -7.50
N TYR A 258 14.22 -2.29 -7.22
CA TYR A 258 13.68 -3.21 -8.24
C TYR A 258 13.15 -2.47 -9.48
N ASN A 259 12.53 -1.32 -9.31
CA ASN A 259 11.91 -0.56 -10.41
C ASN A 259 12.90 -0.05 -11.47
N VAL A 260 14.21 0.09 -11.14
CA VAL A 260 15.23 0.62 -12.07
C VAL A 260 15.94 -0.48 -12.87
N MET A 261 15.70 -1.75 -12.52
CA MET A 261 16.39 -2.88 -13.15
C MET A 261 15.65 -3.36 -14.38
N GLY A 262 16.30 -3.31 -15.54
CA GLY A 262 15.78 -3.89 -16.78
C GLY A 262 16.07 -5.38 -16.93
N VAL A 263 17.23 -5.82 -16.44
CA VAL A 263 17.69 -7.22 -16.51
C VAL A 263 18.41 -7.61 -15.22
N PRO A 264 18.42 -8.92 -14.86
CA PRO A 264 19.19 -9.41 -13.72
C PRO A 264 20.70 -9.16 -13.89
N PRO A 265 21.43 -9.01 -12.78
CA PRO A 265 22.90 -9.08 -12.81
C PRO A 265 23.40 -10.41 -13.40
N ALA A 266 24.55 -10.41 -14.10
CA ALA A 266 25.10 -11.59 -14.78
C ALA A 266 25.23 -12.81 -13.85
N ALA A 267 25.74 -12.62 -12.64
CA ALA A 267 25.87 -13.71 -11.66
C ALA A 267 24.52 -14.36 -11.27
N VAL A 268 23.42 -13.61 -11.34
CA VAL A 268 22.07 -14.15 -11.09
C VAL A 268 21.60 -14.96 -12.29
N LEU A 269 21.84 -14.47 -13.51
CA LEU A 269 21.53 -15.21 -14.75
C LEU A 269 22.31 -16.53 -14.82
N GLU A 270 23.60 -16.52 -14.51
CA GLU A 270 24.44 -17.73 -14.45
C GLU A 270 23.92 -18.75 -13.44
N SER A 271 23.46 -18.30 -12.26
CA SER A 271 22.88 -19.19 -11.25
C SER A 271 21.56 -19.83 -11.70
N TRP A 272 20.83 -19.22 -12.61
CA TRP A 272 19.58 -19.76 -13.16
C TRP A 272 19.85 -20.73 -14.32
N SER A 273 20.83 -20.46 -15.19
CA SER A 273 21.22 -21.32 -16.30
C SER A 273 21.82 -22.66 -15.81
N GLY A 274 22.61 -22.64 -14.74
CA GLY A 274 23.18 -23.86 -14.15
C GLY A 274 22.17 -24.79 -13.45
N ALA A 275 20.96 -24.29 -13.13
CA ALA A 275 19.90 -25.10 -12.53
C ALA A 275 19.13 -25.96 -13.57
N ASP A 276 19.19 -25.59 -14.86
CA ASP A 276 18.52 -26.35 -15.94
C ASP A 276 19.38 -27.52 -16.45
N GLU A 277 20.69 -27.48 -16.27
CA GLU A 277 21.58 -28.56 -16.75
C GLU A 277 21.63 -29.77 -15.79
N GLY A 278 21.21 -29.60 -14.53
CA GLY A 278 21.17 -30.66 -13.51
C GLY A 278 19.96 -31.60 -13.56
N GLY A 279 18.98 -31.33 -14.44
CA GLY A 279 17.72 -32.08 -14.51
C GLY A 279 17.60 -33.12 -15.63
N LYS A 280 18.66 -33.40 -16.41
CA LYS A 280 18.61 -34.34 -17.55
C LYS A 280 19.71 -35.39 -17.51
N SER A 281 19.88 -36.10 -16.43
CA SER A 281 20.80 -37.23 -16.41
C SER A 281 20.28 -38.43 -15.59
N ASP A 282 19.01 -38.80 -15.72
CA ASP A 282 18.52 -40.08 -15.19
C ASP A 282 17.37 -40.66 -16.03
N GLU A 283 17.51 -40.74 -17.36
CA GLU A 283 16.71 -41.67 -18.19
C GLU A 283 17.48 -42.09 -19.44
N ALA A 284 18.55 -42.83 -19.28
CA ALA A 284 19.12 -43.69 -20.33
C ALA A 284 19.92 -44.81 -19.69
N GLY A 285 19.23 -45.84 -19.28
CA GLY A 285 19.85 -47.11 -18.86
C GLY A 285 18.79 -48.15 -18.54
N GLU A 286 18.82 -49.20 -19.35
CA GLU A 286 18.18 -50.52 -19.21
C GLU A 286 16.78 -50.64 -19.84
N GLY A 287 16.73 -51.41 -20.96
CA GLY A 287 16.39 -52.77 -21.17
C GLY A 287 15.88 -53.05 -22.56
#